data_f50c2bee111ac3353c2ef628167f691a
#
_entry.id   f50c2bee111ac3353c2ef628167f691a
#
_cell.length_a   1.000
_cell.length_b   1.000
_cell.length_c   1.000
_cell.angle_alpha   90.00
_cell.angle_beta   90.00
_cell.angle_gamma   90.00
#
_symmetry.space_group_name_H-M   'P 1'
#
loop_
_entity.id
_entity.type
_entity.pdbx_description
1 polymer ?
#
loop_
_entity_poly.entity_id
_entity_poly.type
_entity_poly.pdbx_seq_one_letter_code
_entity_poly.pdbx_strand_id
1 'polypeptide(L)'
;MVAVPATAGSPQRHALAARVRVLCWVTLVWLAIDGAVGMTAGITSDSVALIGWGLDCAIEATAALVIIWRFSGDRIHSATAERLAQRVVAVSFVLLVPYIVVAAVGHLVTGNAAGGSWVGIGLASIDAALMPLLGRAKKQLGRRLGSHATSGTGTQNILCAYLSIAVLIGLVANATLGWWRADPIVALIVAVACLQAGWNTWRVNTCDDEITG
;
A
#
# COMPACT_ATOMS: atom_id res chain seq x y z
N MET A 1 14.20 21.94 6.64
CA MET A 1 15.53 21.31 6.70
C MET A 1 15.56 20.25 5.60
N VAL A 2 16.17 20.57 4.45
CA VAL A 2 16.26 19.65 3.31
C VAL A 2 17.32 18.62 3.64
N ALA A 3 16.93 17.35 3.77
CA ALA A 3 17.86 16.25 4.04
C ALA A 3 18.74 16.06 2.79
N VAL A 4 20.04 16.31 2.91
CA VAL A 4 21.01 16.01 1.86
C VAL A 4 21.01 14.50 1.61
N PRO A 5 20.81 14.03 0.36
CA PRO A 5 20.82 12.60 0.08
C PRO A 5 22.21 12.02 0.38
N ALA A 6 22.24 10.82 0.98
CA ALA A 6 23.49 10.14 1.31
C ALA A 6 24.27 9.84 0.02
N THR A 7 25.56 10.24 0.00
CA THR A 7 26.46 10.02 -1.14
C THR A 7 26.57 8.53 -1.48
N ALA A 8 26.61 8.22 -2.78
CA ALA A 8 26.78 6.85 -3.27
C ALA A 8 28.06 6.22 -2.66
N GLY A 9 27.95 4.99 -2.14
CA GLY A 9 29.08 4.25 -1.55
C GLY A 9 29.35 4.50 -0.06
N SER A 10 28.60 5.40 0.61
CA SER A 10 28.81 5.64 2.04
C SER A 10 28.29 4.49 2.93
N PRO A 11 28.97 4.14 4.04
CA PRO A 11 28.46 3.18 5.03
C PRO A 11 27.04 3.53 5.51
N GLN A 12 26.72 4.81 5.52
CA GLN A 12 25.40 5.33 5.89
C GLN A 12 24.30 4.89 4.93
N ARG A 13 24.58 4.83 3.61
CA ARG A 13 23.60 4.36 2.60
C ARG A 13 23.28 2.87 2.79
N HIS A 14 24.28 2.05 3.06
CA HIS A 14 24.08 0.62 3.37
C HIS A 14 23.26 0.40 4.64
N ALA A 15 23.50 1.19 5.69
CA ALA A 15 22.71 1.13 6.92
C ALA A 15 21.24 1.53 6.69
N LEU A 16 20.98 2.57 5.90
CA LEU A 16 19.62 3.00 5.52
C LEU A 16 18.93 1.93 4.66
N ALA A 17 19.64 1.35 3.68
CA ALA A 17 19.13 0.27 2.84
C ALA A 17 18.76 -0.98 3.67
N ALA A 18 19.57 -1.33 4.67
CA ALA A 18 19.28 -2.42 5.59
C ALA A 18 17.97 -2.16 6.38
N ARG A 19 17.78 -0.93 6.87
CA ARG A 19 16.54 -0.54 7.57
C ARG A 19 15.31 -0.63 6.67
N VAL A 20 15.42 -0.20 5.41
CA VAL A 20 14.33 -0.34 4.43
C VAL A 20 13.98 -1.81 4.22
N ARG A 21 14.98 -2.69 4.05
CA ARG A 21 14.74 -4.14 3.92
C ARG A 21 14.01 -4.71 5.13
N VAL A 22 14.45 -4.36 6.35
CA VAL A 22 13.78 -4.81 7.58
C VAL A 22 12.32 -4.36 7.61
N LEU A 23 12.04 -3.08 7.32
CA LEU A 23 10.66 -2.60 7.27
C LEU A 23 9.82 -3.31 6.20
N CYS A 24 10.41 -3.60 5.03
CA CYS A 24 9.71 -4.35 3.98
C CYS A 24 9.47 -5.81 4.39
N TRP A 25 10.40 -6.46 5.09
CA TRP A 25 10.18 -7.79 5.65
C TRP A 25 9.08 -7.81 6.70
N VAL A 26 9.06 -6.83 7.61
CA VAL A 26 7.98 -6.68 8.61
C VAL A 26 6.63 -6.50 7.90
N THR A 27 6.56 -5.64 6.89
CA THR A 27 5.34 -5.45 6.08
C THR A 27 4.94 -6.76 5.39
N LEU A 28 5.89 -7.46 4.77
CA LEU A 28 5.62 -8.70 4.04
C LEU A 28 5.07 -9.81 4.94
N VAL A 29 5.66 -9.98 6.13
CA VAL A 29 5.18 -10.96 7.12
C VAL A 29 3.76 -10.59 7.57
N TRP A 30 3.50 -9.31 7.83
CA TRP A 30 2.16 -8.86 8.20
C TRP A 30 1.16 -9.11 7.05
N LEU A 31 1.47 -8.69 5.82
CA LEU A 31 0.60 -8.89 4.67
C LEU A 31 0.34 -10.38 4.35
N ALA A 32 1.31 -11.26 4.64
CA ALA A 32 1.12 -12.69 4.49
C ALA A 32 0.11 -13.24 5.51
N ILE A 33 0.17 -12.78 6.76
CA ILE A 33 -0.79 -13.15 7.82
C ILE A 33 -2.16 -12.57 7.49
N ASP A 34 -2.23 -11.27 7.24
CA ASP A 34 -3.46 -10.53 6.96
C ASP A 34 -4.17 -11.08 5.72
N GLY A 35 -3.43 -11.26 4.62
CA GLY A 35 -3.95 -11.83 3.38
C GLY A 35 -4.41 -13.29 3.54
N ALA A 36 -3.67 -14.12 4.27
CA ALA A 36 -4.07 -15.51 4.52
C ALA A 36 -5.34 -15.59 5.37
N VAL A 37 -5.43 -14.80 6.43
CA VAL A 37 -6.62 -14.75 7.30
C VAL A 37 -7.81 -14.18 6.55
N GLY A 38 -7.63 -13.05 5.84
CA GLY A 38 -8.67 -12.43 5.02
C GLY A 38 -9.19 -13.34 3.92
N MET A 39 -8.29 -13.98 3.16
CA MET A 39 -8.66 -14.93 2.11
C MET A 39 -9.41 -16.15 2.66
N THR A 40 -8.92 -16.75 3.76
CA THR A 40 -9.57 -17.90 4.39
C THR A 40 -10.95 -17.54 4.92
N ALA A 41 -11.06 -16.41 5.62
CA ALA A 41 -12.34 -15.91 6.10
C ALA A 41 -13.28 -15.57 4.92
N GLY A 42 -12.77 -15.01 3.83
CA GLY A 42 -13.54 -14.70 2.63
C GLY A 42 -14.12 -15.94 1.96
N ILE A 43 -13.31 -16.99 1.78
CA ILE A 43 -13.75 -18.27 1.19
C ILE A 43 -14.79 -18.96 2.09
N THR A 44 -14.57 -19.00 3.41
CA THR A 44 -15.47 -19.69 4.33
C THR A 44 -16.79 -18.96 4.56
N SER A 45 -16.83 -17.64 4.42
CA SER A 45 -18.04 -16.82 4.57
C SER A 45 -18.68 -16.41 3.24
N ASP A 46 -18.14 -16.87 2.11
CA ASP A 46 -18.54 -16.47 0.74
C ASP A 46 -18.52 -14.92 0.57
N SER A 47 -17.53 -14.28 1.18
CA SER A 47 -17.40 -12.82 1.18
C SER A 47 -16.42 -12.35 0.11
N VAL A 48 -16.95 -11.78 -0.97
CA VAL A 48 -16.15 -11.19 -2.05
C VAL A 48 -15.23 -10.06 -1.53
N ALA A 49 -15.70 -9.30 -0.54
CA ALA A 49 -14.92 -8.23 0.07
C ALA A 49 -13.64 -8.74 0.76
N LEU A 50 -13.75 -9.83 1.55
CA LEU A 50 -12.60 -10.43 2.23
C LEU A 50 -11.65 -11.15 1.26
N ILE A 51 -12.18 -11.77 0.20
CA ILE A 51 -11.35 -12.34 -0.89
C ILE A 51 -10.54 -11.24 -1.57
N GLY A 52 -11.20 -10.13 -1.90
CA GLY A 52 -10.53 -8.97 -2.49
C GLY A 52 -9.50 -8.35 -1.57
N TRP A 53 -9.75 -8.30 -0.25
CA TRP A 53 -8.75 -7.88 0.75
C TRP A 53 -7.50 -8.75 0.68
N GLY A 54 -7.64 -10.08 0.60
CA GLY A 54 -6.51 -10.99 0.44
C GLY A 54 -5.74 -10.76 -0.86
N LEU A 55 -6.43 -10.43 -1.96
CA LEU A 55 -5.78 -10.07 -3.24
C LEU A 55 -5.01 -8.75 -3.12
N ASP A 56 -5.55 -7.76 -2.42
CA ASP A 56 -4.88 -6.49 -2.13
C ASP A 56 -3.56 -6.70 -1.38
N CYS A 57 -3.58 -7.53 -0.33
CA CYS A 57 -2.38 -7.93 0.40
C CYS A 57 -1.33 -8.57 -0.53
N ALA A 58 -1.73 -9.39 -1.50
CA ALA A 58 -0.81 -10.01 -2.46
C ALA A 58 -0.17 -8.96 -3.40
N ILE A 59 -0.92 -7.96 -3.84
CA ILE A 59 -0.42 -6.85 -4.67
C ILE A 59 0.59 -6.01 -3.87
N GLU A 60 0.27 -5.63 -2.63
CA GLU A 60 1.19 -4.89 -1.76
C GLU A 60 2.44 -5.71 -1.40
N ALA A 61 2.31 -7.01 -1.15
CA ALA A 61 3.43 -7.91 -0.89
C ALA A 61 4.40 -7.96 -2.08
N THR A 62 3.88 -7.97 -3.32
CA THR A 62 4.71 -7.91 -4.53
C THR A 62 5.55 -6.62 -4.56
N ALA A 63 4.97 -5.48 -4.25
CA ALA A 63 5.69 -4.21 -4.17
C ALA A 63 6.77 -4.24 -3.08
N ALA A 64 6.48 -4.80 -1.90
CA ALA A 64 7.46 -4.96 -0.82
C ALA A 64 8.63 -5.88 -1.21
N LEU A 65 8.36 -7.00 -1.89
CA LEU A 65 9.38 -7.92 -2.41
C LEU A 65 10.31 -7.23 -3.40
N VAL A 66 9.78 -6.42 -4.30
CA VAL A 66 10.57 -5.68 -5.28
C VAL A 66 11.49 -4.67 -4.59
N ILE A 67 11.05 -4.02 -3.51
CA ILE A 67 11.93 -3.14 -2.72
C ILE A 67 13.02 -3.93 -2.00
N ILE A 68 12.71 -5.10 -1.43
CA ILE A 68 13.72 -5.99 -0.85
C ILE A 68 14.77 -6.37 -1.89
N TRP A 69 14.32 -6.80 -3.08
CA TRP A 69 15.18 -7.14 -4.21
C TRP A 69 16.05 -5.94 -4.65
N ARG A 70 15.47 -4.74 -4.73
CA ARG A 70 16.15 -3.49 -5.10
C ARG A 70 17.31 -3.15 -4.16
N PHE A 71 17.13 -3.36 -2.86
CA PHE A 71 18.14 -3.06 -1.84
C PHE A 71 18.99 -4.28 -1.45
N SER A 72 19.05 -5.32 -2.28
CA SER A 72 19.88 -6.51 -2.06
C SER A 72 21.08 -6.54 -3.01
N GLY A 73 22.29 -6.82 -2.46
CA GLY A 73 23.54 -6.91 -3.23
C GLY A 73 23.91 -5.61 -3.94
N ASP A 74 24.54 -5.72 -5.10
CA ASP A 74 25.09 -4.58 -5.87
C ASP A 74 24.01 -3.65 -6.45
N ARG A 75 22.74 -4.08 -6.45
CA ARG A 75 21.61 -3.29 -6.93
C ARG A 75 21.35 -2.01 -6.14
N ILE A 76 21.90 -1.88 -4.94
CA ILE A 76 21.80 -0.67 -4.09
C ILE A 76 22.22 0.60 -4.85
N HIS A 77 23.13 0.47 -5.82
CA HIS A 77 23.63 1.60 -6.61
C HIS A 77 23.07 1.65 -8.05
N SER A 78 22.21 0.71 -8.42
CA SER A 78 21.68 0.59 -9.79
C SER A 78 20.47 1.48 -10.02
N ALA A 79 20.59 2.46 -10.92
CA ALA A 79 19.47 3.29 -11.37
C ALA A 79 18.41 2.46 -12.12
N THR A 80 18.84 1.47 -12.90
CA THR A 80 17.91 0.56 -13.61
C THR A 80 17.05 -0.24 -12.65
N ALA A 81 17.64 -0.74 -11.55
CA ALA A 81 16.87 -1.46 -10.52
C ALA A 81 15.87 -0.54 -9.80
N GLU A 82 16.22 0.74 -9.58
CA GLU A 82 15.30 1.73 -9.03
C GLU A 82 14.12 2.00 -9.96
N ARG A 83 14.38 2.21 -11.26
CA ARG A 83 13.32 2.42 -12.27
C ARG A 83 12.37 1.23 -12.37
N LEU A 84 12.90 0.00 -12.37
CA LEU A 84 12.07 -1.21 -12.38
C LEU A 84 11.20 -1.30 -11.12
N ALA A 85 11.80 -1.12 -9.94
CA ALA A 85 11.07 -1.13 -8.69
C ALA A 85 9.97 -0.05 -8.66
N GLN A 86 10.26 1.15 -9.15
CA GLN A 86 9.32 2.25 -9.23
C GLN A 86 8.14 1.94 -10.18
N ARG A 87 8.40 1.33 -11.33
CA ARG A 87 7.35 0.91 -12.27
C ARG A 87 6.44 -0.15 -11.65
N VAL A 88 7.00 -1.16 -10.96
CA VAL A 88 6.21 -2.18 -10.28
C VAL A 88 5.33 -1.56 -9.20
N VAL A 89 5.87 -0.65 -8.39
CA VAL A 89 5.10 0.06 -7.37
C VAL A 89 4.00 0.93 -8.00
N ALA A 90 4.28 1.63 -9.10
CA ALA A 90 3.26 2.41 -9.80
C ALA A 90 2.13 1.54 -10.36
N VAL A 91 2.47 0.38 -10.95
CA VAL A 91 1.48 -0.58 -11.46
C VAL A 91 0.64 -1.18 -10.33
N SER A 92 1.24 -1.46 -9.16
CA SER A 92 0.48 -1.98 -8.01
C SER A 92 -0.60 -1.01 -7.54
N PHE A 93 -0.37 0.31 -7.57
CA PHE A 93 -1.42 1.29 -7.31
C PHE A 93 -2.57 1.21 -8.32
N VAL A 94 -2.25 1.05 -9.61
CA VAL A 94 -3.27 0.95 -10.68
C VAL A 94 -4.09 -0.34 -10.55
N LEU A 95 -3.46 -1.44 -10.14
CA LEU A 95 -4.15 -2.73 -9.94
C LEU A 95 -5.12 -2.71 -8.74
N LEU A 96 -4.85 -1.89 -7.73
CA LEU A 96 -5.75 -1.73 -6.57
C LEU A 96 -7.07 -1.04 -6.93
N VAL A 97 -7.04 -0.10 -7.88
CA VAL A 97 -8.20 0.73 -8.21
C VAL A 97 -9.41 -0.06 -8.70
N PRO A 98 -9.30 -0.99 -9.68
CA PRO A 98 -10.45 -1.78 -10.13
C PRO A 98 -11.11 -2.55 -8.99
N TYR A 99 -10.31 -3.12 -8.09
CA TYR A 99 -10.82 -3.82 -6.92
C TYR A 99 -11.62 -2.89 -6.01
N ILE A 100 -11.05 -1.74 -5.63
CA ILE A 100 -11.72 -0.77 -4.75
C ILE A 100 -13.02 -0.27 -5.39
N VAL A 101 -12.99 0.04 -6.70
CA VAL A 101 -14.16 0.55 -7.42
C VAL A 101 -15.25 -0.51 -7.53
N VAL A 102 -14.90 -1.75 -7.90
CA VAL A 102 -15.88 -2.85 -8.01
C VAL A 102 -16.52 -3.14 -6.65
N ALA A 103 -15.72 -3.20 -5.59
CA ALA A 103 -16.23 -3.41 -4.24
C ALA A 103 -17.16 -2.27 -3.80
N ALA A 104 -16.74 -1.01 -3.96
CA ALA A 104 -17.52 0.16 -3.57
C ALA A 104 -18.84 0.28 -4.37
N VAL A 105 -18.78 0.09 -5.69
CA VAL A 105 -19.98 0.13 -6.55
C VAL A 105 -20.91 -1.05 -6.23
N GLY A 106 -20.37 -2.25 -6.01
CA GLY A 106 -21.13 -3.42 -5.59
C GLY A 106 -21.92 -3.15 -4.31
N HIS A 107 -21.29 -2.58 -3.29
CA HIS A 107 -21.97 -2.20 -2.04
C HIS A 107 -23.06 -1.13 -2.26
N LEU A 108 -22.79 -0.13 -3.13
CA LEU A 108 -23.79 0.91 -3.46
C LEU A 108 -25.01 0.36 -4.19
N VAL A 109 -24.82 -0.62 -5.08
CA VAL A 109 -25.91 -1.20 -5.89
C VAL A 109 -26.72 -2.21 -5.09
N THR A 110 -26.06 -3.06 -4.29
CA THR A 110 -26.75 -4.12 -3.53
C THR A 110 -27.38 -3.61 -2.24
N GLY A 111 -26.99 -2.42 -1.77
CA GLY A 111 -27.44 -1.90 -0.47
C GLY A 111 -26.92 -2.70 0.72
N ASN A 112 -26.07 -3.69 0.47
CA ASN A 112 -25.48 -4.52 1.53
C ASN A 112 -24.30 -3.77 2.13
N ALA A 113 -24.48 -3.32 3.36
CA ALA A 113 -23.32 -3.03 4.21
C ALA A 113 -22.48 -4.31 4.31
N ALA A 114 -21.15 -4.18 4.21
CA ALA A 114 -20.26 -5.29 4.46
C ALA A 114 -20.68 -5.96 5.79
N GLY A 115 -21.12 -7.22 5.72
CA GLY A 115 -21.56 -7.96 6.89
C GLY A 115 -20.43 -7.91 7.92
N GLY A 116 -20.71 -7.46 9.15
CA GLY A 116 -19.72 -7.22 10.18
C GLY A 116 -18.98 -8.51 10.56
N SER A 117 -17.94 -8.82 9.82
CA SER A 117 -17.01 -9.88 10.17
C SER A 117 -16.11 -9.37 11.30
N TRP A 118 -16.19 -9.98 12.49
CA TRP A 118 -15.28 -9.68 13.59
C TRP A 118 -13.81 -9.83 13.20
N VAL A 119 -13.54 -10.77 12.29
CA VAL A 119 -12.20 -10.94 11.69
C VAL A 119 -11.82 -9.72 10.88
N GLY A 120 -12.70 -9.23 9.99
CA GLY A 120 -12.46 -8.02 9.21
C GLY A 120 -12.27 -6.76 10.08
N ILE A 121 -13.06 -6.62 11.16
CA ILE A 121 -12.89 -5.52 12.12
C ILE A 121 -11.52 -5.60 12.80
N GLY A 122 -11.11 -6.80 13.22
CA GLY A 122 -9.81 -7.03 13.86
C GLY A 122 -8.66 -6.67 12.92
N LEU A 123 -8.66 -7.17 11.68
CA LEU A 123 -7.65 -6.89 10.66
C LEU A 123 -7.60 -5.40 10.34
N ALA A 124 -8.74 -4.78 10.03
CA ALA A 124 -8.81 -3.35 9.74
C ALA A 124 -8.34 -2.47 10.91
N SER A 125 -8.59 -2.88 12.16
CA SER A 125 -8.09 -2.15 13.33
C SER A 125 -6.57 -2.21 13.45
N ILE A 126 -5.98 -3.37 13.19
CA ILE A 126 -4.52 -3.54 13.23
C ILE A 126 -3.89 -2.76 12.07
N ASP A 127 -4.44 -2.83 10.86
CA ASP A 127 -3.95 -2.09 9.71
C ASP A 127 -4.04 -0.58 9.91
N ALA A 128 -5.14 -0.07 10.44
CA ALA A 128 -5.29 1.35 10.76
C ALA A 128 -4.22 1.86 11.73
N ALA A 129 -3.70 1.00 12.61
CA ALA A 129 -2.64 1.33 13.57
C ALA A 129 -1.23 1.10 12.99
N LEU A 130 -0.99 -0.05 12.37
CA LEU A 130 0.34 -0.51 11.93
C LEU A 130 0.79 0.15 10.63
N MET A 131 -0.10 0.21 9.63
CA MET A 131 0.25 0.69 8.28
C MET A 131 0.71 2.15 8.23
N PRO A 132 0.14 3.11 8.99
CA PRO A 132 0.65 4.48 9.00
C PRO A 132 2.06 4.58 9.57
N LEU A 133 2.41 3.76 10.55
CA LEU A 133 3.75 3.73 11.15
C LEU A 133 4.78 3.23 10.15
N LEU A 134 4.51 2.08 9.52
CA LEU A 134 5.37 1.51 8.48
C LEU A 134 5.48 2.43 7.27
N GLY A 135 4.36 3.01 6.84
CA GLY A 135 4.30 3.92 5.70
C GLY A 135 5.13 5.19 5.91
N ARG A 136 5.01 5.84 7.07
CA ARG A 136 5.81 7.03 7.41
C ARG A 136 7.30 6.71 7.49
N ALA A 137 7.67 5.59 8.10
CA ALA A 137 9.06 5.14 8.19
C ALA A 137 9.65 4.88 6.81
N LYS A 138 8.93 4.16 5.92
CA LYS A 138 9.35 3.91 4.53
C LYS A 138 9.49 5.21 3.73
N LYS A 139 8.53 6.13 3.82
CA LYS A 139 8.61 7.44 3.14
C LYS A 139 9.81 8.25 3.60
N GLN A 140 10.11 8.27 4.90
CA GLN A 140 11.25 8.99 5.43
C GLN A 140 12.57 8.39 4.96
N LEU A 141 12.71 7.06 4.98
CA LEU A 141 13.90 6.37 4.49
C LEU A 141 14.04 6.50 2.97
N GLY A 142 12.95 6.39 2.21
CA GLY A 142 12.94 6.60 0.76
C GLY A 142 13.47 7.98 0.38
N ARG A 143 13.00 9.03 1.05
CA ARG A 143 13.50 10.41 0.85
C ARG A 143 15.00 10.54 1.15
N ARG A 144 15.50 9.90 2.23
CA ARG A 144 16.92 9.93 2.59
C ARG A 144 17.81 9.17 1.60
N LEU A 145 17.27 8.14 0.96
CA LEU A 145 17.96 7.32 -0.03
C LEU A 145 17.82 7.85 -1.47
N GLY A 146 16.95 8.83 -1.70
CA GLY A 146 16.57 9.25 -3.04
C GLY A 146 15.82 8.15 -3.81
N SER A 147 15.09 7.26 -3.10
CA SER A 147 14.34 6.16 -3.70
C SER A 147 12.85 6.50 -3.77
N HIS A 148 12.38 6.78 -4.98
CA HIS A 148 10.96 7.03 -5.26
C HIS A 148 10.13 5.75 -5.11
N ALA A 149 10.69 4.59 -5.47
CA ALA A 149 10.05 3.29 -5.27
C ALA A 149 9.75 3.03 -3.78
N THR A 150 10.73 3.26 -2.90
CA THR A 150 10.53 3.09 -1.45
C THR A 150 9.51 4.09 -0.89
N SER A 151 9.55 5.33 -1.34
CA SER A 151 8.56 6.35 -0.94
C SER A 151 7.16 5.98 -1.42
N GLY A 152 7.05 5.39 -2.63
CA GLY A 152 5.79 4.89 -3.21
C GLY A 152 5.17 3.80 -2.34
N THR A 153 5.93 2.75 -1.98
CA THR A 153 5.41 1.70 -1.07
C THR A 153 5.00 2.25 0.29
N GLY A 154 5.72 3.26 0.80
CA GLY A 154 5.31 3.97 2.01
C GLY A 154 3.99 4.73 1.85
N THR A 155 3.73 5.30 0.67
CA THR A 155 2.44 5.94 0.36
C THR A 155 1.32 4.91 0.26
N GLN A 156 1.57 3.76 -0.37
CA GLN A 156 0.63 2.65 -0.47
C GLN A 156 0.17 2.18 0.92
N ASN A 157 1.09 1.91 1.84
CA ASN A 157 0.74 1.55 3.22
C ASN A 157 -0.13 2.63 3.92
N ILE A 158 0.12 3.93 3.67
CA ILE A 158 -0.70 5.00 4.25
C ILE A 158 -2.11 5.02 3.65
N LEU A 159 -2.24 4.77 2.34
CA LEU A 159 -3.55 4.70 1.68
C LEU A 159 -4.34 3.47 2.14
N CYS A 160 -3.67 2.32 2.33
CA CYS A 160 -4.27 1.14 2.95
C CYS A 160 -4.81 1.45 4.36
N ALA A 161 -4.05 2.18 5.18
CA ALA A 161 -4.54 2.63 6.49
C ALA A 161 -5.79 3.50 6.40
N TYR A 162 -5.84 4.44 5.45
CA TYR A 162 -7.04 5.26 5.25
C TYR A 162 -8.24 4.42 4.83
N LEU A 163 -8.04 3.42 3.97
CA LEU A 163 -9.09 2.48 3.58
C LEU A 163 -9.59 1.67 4.78
N SER A 164 -8.68 1.17 5.61
CA SER A 164 -9.02 0.43 6.83
C SER A 164 -9.80 1.30 7.84
N ILE A 165 -9.41 2.57 8.02
CA ILE A 165 -10.15 3.52 8.85
C ILE A 165 -11.53 3.80 8.26
N ALA A 166 -11.64 3.92 6.93
CA ALA A 166 -12.92 4.12 6.25
C ALA A 166 -13.88 2.96 6.51
N VAL A 167 -13.38 1.72 6.39
CA VAL A 167 -14.16 0.51 6.69
C VAL A 167 -14.63 0.52 8.13
N LEU A 168 -13.76 0.86 9.10
CA LEU A 168 -14.15 0.94 10.52
C LEU A 168 -15.21 2.02 10.77
N ILE A 169 -15.04 3.21 10.18
CA ILE A 169 -16.04 4.30 10.29
C ILE A 169 -17.35 3.88 9.65
N GLY A 170 -17.30 3.24 8.47
CA GLY A 170 -18.49 2.72 7.78
C GLY A 170 -19.26 1.73 8.64
N LEU A 171 -18.56 0.80 9.28
CA LEU A 171 -19.17 -0.18 10.19
C LEU A 171 -19.83 0.49 11.41
N VAL A 172 -19.17 1.47 12.03
CA VAL A 172 -19.71 2.22 13.16
C VAL A 172 -20.90 3.08 12.72
N ALA A 173 -20.77 3.82 11.62
CA ALA A 173 -21.86 4.66 11.09
C ALA A 173 -23.09 3.83 10.70
N ASN A 174 -22.89 2.65 10.12
CA ASN A 174 -23.98 1.75 9.81
C ASN A 174 -24.65 1.20 11.08
N ALA A 175 -23.86 0.81 12.09
CA ALA A 175 -24.38 0.26 13.34
C ALA A 175 -25.14 1.30 14.19
N THR A 176 -24.74 2.59 14.15
CA THR A 176 -25.29 3.64 15.01
C THR A 176 -26.32 4.53 14.30
N LEU A 177 -26.11 4.83 13.02
CA LEU A 177 -26.91 5.77 12.23
C LEU A 177 -27.66 5.13 11.06
N GLY A 178 -27.43 3.84 10.78
CA GLY A 178 -27.95 3.16 9.59
C GLY A 178 -27.41 3.73 8.26
N TRP A 179 -26.28 4.48 8.31
CA TRP A 179 -25.71 5.13 7.13
C TRP A 179 -24.68 4.24 6.42
N TRP A 180 -25.15 3.23 5.74
CA TRP A 180 -24.34 2.24 5.03
C TRP A 180 -23.54 2.81 3.84
N ARG A 181 -23.91 3.98 3.32
CA ARG A 181 -23.26 4.60 2.14
C ARG A 181 -21.93 5.27 2.45
N ALA A 182 -21.60 5.50 3.72
CA ALA A 182 -20.37 6.19 4.11
C ALA A 182 -19.10 5.43 3.65
N ASP A 183 -19.06 4.13 3.88
CA ASP A 183 -17.93 3.26 3.53
C ASP A 183 -17.62 3.28 2.02
N PRO A 184 -18.53 2.95 1.09
CA PRO A 184 -18.24 2.96 -0.35
C PRO A 184 -17.87 4.36 -0.88
N ILE A 185 -18.41 5.45 -0.32
CA ILE A 185 -18.04 6.81 -0.74
C ILE A 185 -16.58 7.08 -0.41
N VAL A 186 -16.13 6.78 0.81
CA VAL A 186 -14.74 6.98 1.22
C VAL A 186 -13.81 6.06 0.43
N ALA A 187 -14.20 4.81 0.17
CA ALA A 187 -13.43 3.89 -0.68
C ALA A 187 -13.19 4.47 -2.09
N LEU A 188 -14.19 5.10 -2.72
CA LEU A 188 -14.02 5.76 -4.02
C LEU A 188 -13.05 6.95 -3.96
N ILE A 189 -13.07 7.74 -2.88
CA ILE A 189 -12.10 8.82 -2.66
C ILE A 189 -10.68 8.25 -2.56
N VAL A 190 -10.49 7.14 -1.84
CA VAL A 190 -9.19 6.44 -1.75
C VAL A 190 -8.76 5.91 -3.11
N ALA A 191 -9.68 5.38 -3.93
CA ALA A 191 -9.36 4.93 -5.30
C ALA A 191 -8.77 6.06 -6.16
N VAL A 192 -9.33 7.27 -6.07
CA VAL A 192 -8.78 8.46 -6.76
C VAL A 192 -7.39 8.81 -6.21
N ALA A 193 -7.18 8.75 -4.90
CA ALA A 193 -5.88 8.98 -4.30
C ALA A 193 -4.83 7.93 -4.73
N CYS A 194 -5.22 6.66 -4.87
CA CYS A 194 -4.38 5.59 -5.43
C CYS A 194 -3.98 5.89 -6.88
N LEU A 195 -4.92 6.31 -7.73
CA LEU A 195 -4.60 6.70 -9.11
C LEU A 195 -3.60 7.86 -9.17
N GLN A 196 -3.80 8.89 -8.35
CA GLN A 196 -2.88 10.03 -8.29
C GLN A 196 -1.49 9.61 -7.78
N ALA A 197 -1.42 8.74 -6.77
CA ALA A 197 -0.16 8.24 -6.24
C ALA A 197 0.58 7.37 -7.28
N GLY A 198 -0.12 6.50 -7.98
CA GLY A 198 0.43 5.69 -9.08
C GLY A 198 0.96 6.55 -10.20
N TRP A 199 0.18 7.54 -10.65
CA TRP A 199 0.57 8.48 -11.69
C TRP A 199 1.79 9.31 -11.31
N ASN A 200 1.83 9.85 -10.09
CA ASN A 200 2.98 10.61 -9.60
C ASN A 200 4.24 9.73 -9.51
N THR A 201 4.09 8.49 -9.04
CA THR A 201 5.20 7.53 -8.98
C THR A 201 5.70 7.17 -10.38
N TRP A 202 4.83 7.08 -11.37
CA TRP A 202 5.18 6.81 -12.77
C TRP A 202 5.89 8.00 -13.44
N ARG A 203 5.34 9.21 -13.28
CA ARG A 203 5.86 10.43 -13.95
C ARG A 203 7.27 10.82 -13.56
N VAL A 204 7.69 10.55 -12.33
CA VAL A 204 9.07 10.90 -11.90
C VAL A 204 10.12 10.16 -12.74
N ASN A 205 9.77 9.00 -13.33
CA ASN A 205 10.66 8.30 -14.27
C ASN A 205 10.84 9.01 -15.61
N THR A 206 9.83 9.72 -16.08
CA THR A 206 9.88 10.37 -17.42
C THR A 206 10.69 11.66 -17.40
N CYS A 207 10.73 12.36 -16.26
CA CYS A 207 11.53 13.59 -16.15
C CYS A 207 13.04 13.33 -16.08
N ASP A 208 13.46 12.17 -15.54
CA ASP A 208 14.89 11.80 -15.49
C ASP A 208 15.42 11.32 -16.84
N ASP A 209 14.55 10.78 -17.72
CA ASP A 209 14.93 10.32 -19.06
C ASP A 209 15.11 11.49 -20.06
N GLU A 210 14.43 12.65 -19.85
CA GLU A 210 14.58 13.85 -20.70
C GLU A 210 15.86 14.65 -20.40
N ILE A 211 16.45 14.48 -19.22
CA ILE A 211 17.68 15.21 -18.83
C ILE A 211 18.95 14.44 -19.25
N THR A 212 18.83 13.16 -19.56
CA THR A 212 19.97 12.29 -19.91
C THR A 212 20.04 11.88 -21.40
N GLY A 213 19.16 12.37 -22.23
CA GLY A 213 19.17 12.25 -23.73
C GLY A 213 19.62 13.54 -24.35
#